data_b0b9b49ef42b14f2908091e9d5318b93
#
_entry.id   b0b9b49ef42b14f2908091e9d5318b93
#
_cell.length_a   1.000
_cell.length_b   1.000
_cell.length_c   1.000
_cell.angle_alpha   90.00
_cell.angle_beta   90.00
_cell.angle_gamma   90.00
#
_symmetry.space_group_name_H-M   'P 1'
#
loop_
_entity.id
_entity.type
_entity.pdbx_description
1 polymer ?
#
loop_
_entity_poly.entity_id
_entity_poly.type
_entity_poly.pdbx_seq_one_letter_code
_entity_poly.pdbx_strand_id
1 'polypeptide(L)'
;SVQAADFSDDTSTVEEQSVGSAEEEAPEVEDGSEFQSDAAEASSAVAVSSANFPDAKFRQYVLDNIDTDKDKKLSAAEIKAAKTIDVSGLGISNLKGIERFTYATDLFAANNKLTSVNITKNTKVAYLNLSNNSLAGTLDLSKCTNLRVVKYGSNKLTKVVMPSKKYLKNLDFVDASSNKFTTQAN
;
A
#
# COMPACT_ATOMS: atom_id res chain seq x y z
N SER A 1 -13.80 49.55 -28.82
CA SER A 1 -12.65 50.38 -29.22
C SER A 1 -11.39 49.66 -28.79
N VAL A 2 -10.74 48.85 -29.68
CA VAL A 2 -9.69 49.27 -30.60
C VAL A 2 -8.45 49.75 -29.85
N GLN A 3 -7.26 49.17 -29.93
CA GLN A 3 -6.35 48.86 -31.02
C GLN A 3 -5.09 48.20 -30.42
N ALA A 4 -4.56 47.15 -30.79
CA ALA A 4 -3.56 46.73 -31.79
C ALA A 4 -2.47 47.73 -32.16
N ALA A 5 -1.22 47.36 -31.96
CA ALA A 5 -0.01 47.66 -32.75
C ALA A 5 1.17 46.94 -32.07
N ASP A 6 1.86 46.01 -32.58
CA ASP A 6 2.55 45.74 -33.85
C ASP A 6 3.93 46.41 -33.97
N PHE A 7 4.87 45.58 -34.48
CA PHE A 7 6.18 45.86 -35.07
C PHE A 7 7.42 46.00 -34.13
N SER A 8 8.56 45.54 -34.47
CA SER A 8 9.23 44.71 -35.52
C SER A 8 10.68 44.53 -35.04
N ASP A 9 11.20 43.35 -35.27
CA ASP A 9 12.26 43.02 -36.21
C ASP A 9 13.50 43.96 -36.23
N ASP A 10 14.65 43.41 -35.88
CA ASP A 10 15.89 43.73 -36.60
C ASP A 10 16.92 42.59 -36.51
N THR A 11 17.34 42.17 -37.66
CA THR A 11 18.38 41.25 -38.08
C THR A 11 19.75 41.88 -38.03
N SER A 12 20.81 41.09 -37.72
CA SER A 12 22.13 41.11 -38.36
C SER A 12 23.04 40.10 -37.71
N THR A 13 23.35 39.03 -38.34
CA THR A 13 24.38 38.61 -39.29
C THR A 13 25.78 38.45 -38.74
N VAL A 14 26.21 37.19 -38.85
CA VAL A 14 27.46 36.53 -39.25
C VAL A 14 28.77 36.99 -38.61
N GLU A 15 29.56 36.02 -38.10
CA GLU A 15 30.75 35.53 -38.82
C GLU A 15 31.27 34.21 -38.24
N GLU A 16 31.59 33.32 -39.15
CA GLU A 16 32.36 32.08 -39.01
C GLU A 16 33.80 32.37 -38.57
N GLN A 17 34.37 31.48 -37.76
CA GLN A 17 35.68 30.93 -38.08
C GLN A 17 35.93 29.58 -37.40
N SER A 18 36.27 28.62 -38.25
CA SER A 18 36.74 27.27 -38.01
C SER A 18 38.13 27.23 -37.36
N VAL A 19 38.43 26.17 -36.70
CA VAL A 19 39.48 25.16 -36.91
C VAL A 19 39.91 24.54 -35.57
N GLY A 20 40.13 23.24 -35.59
CA GLY A 20 41.00 22.57 -34.65
C GLY A 20 40.44 21.24 -34.11
N SER A 21 40.63 20.18 -34.92
CA SER A 21 40.47 18.81 -34.49
C SER A 21 41.47 18.45 -33.38
N ALA A 22 40.99 17.72 -32.39
CA ALA A 22 41.78 16.72 -31.68
C ALA A 22 40.82 15.62 -31.21
N GLU A 23 40.94 14.47 -31.83
CA GLU A 23 40.45 13.20 -31.33
C GLU A 23 41.19 12.89 -30.04
N GLU A 24 40.46 12.62 -28.98
CA GLU A 24 40.97 11.88 -27.83
C GLU A 24 39.87 10.93 -27.37
N GLU A 25 40.16 9.66 -27.59
CA GLU A 25 39.34 8.53 -27.19
C GLU A 25 39.10 8.56 -25.68
N ALA A 26 37.86 8.60 -25.30
CA ALA A 26 37.45 8.31 -23.93
C ALA A 26 37.37 6.79 -23.75
N PRO A 27 37.89 6.22 -22.66
CA PRO A 27 37.75 4.79 -22.40
C PRO A 27 36.32 4.45 -22.06
N GLU A 28 35.84 3.39 -22.70
CA GLU A 28 34.58 2.72 -22.32
C GLU A 28 34.70 2.28 -20.88
N VAL A 29 33.92 2.90 -20.02
CA VAL A 29 33.63 2.37 -18.67
C VAL A 29 32.48 1.37 -18.85
N GLU A 30 32.83 0.10 -18.82
CA GLU A 30 31.85 -0.95 -18.67
C GLU A 30 31.07 -0.69 -17.37
N ASP A 31 29.77 -0.40 -17.52
CA ASP A 31 28.83 -0.29 -16.43
C ASP A 31 28.60 -1.66 -15.80
N GLY A 32 29.36 -1.94 -14.76
CA GLY A 32 29.22 -3.12 -13.91
C GLY A 32 28.17 -2.99 -12.84
N SER A 33 27.02 -2.29 -13.07
CA SER A 33 26.03 -2.01 -12.03
C SER A 33 24.78 -2.92 -12.01
N GLU A 34 24.70 -3.96 -12.84
CA GLU A 34 23.50 -4.83 -12.87
C GLU A 34 23.57 -6.07 -11.97
N PHE A 35 24.63 -6.29 -11.21
CA PHE A 35 24.77 -7.55 -10.43
C PHE A 35 24.60 -7.39 -8.90
N GLN A 36 24.18 -6.24 -8.39
CA GLN A 36 24.03 -6.02 -6.94
C GLN A 36 22.59 -5.93 -6.42
N SER A 37 21.57 -5.87 -7.30
CA SER A 37 20.18 -5.74 -6.85
C SER A 37 19.56 -7.03 -6.32
N ASP A 38 19.87 -8.18 -6.95
CA ASP A 38 19.22 -9.45 -6.60
C ASP A 38 19.69 -10.04 -5.25
N ALA A 39 20.97 -9.85 -4.90
CA ALA A 39 21.50 -10.34 -3.63
C ALA A 39 21.03 -9.51 -2.42
N ALA A 40 20.81 -8.20 -2.57
CA ALA A 40 20.30 -7.33 -1.53
C ALA A 40 18.78 -7.53 -1.30
N GLU A 41 18.01 -7.80 -2.36
CA GLU A 41 16.57 -8.12 -2.26
C GLU A 41 16.35 -9.50 -1.63
N ALA A 42 17.16 -10.50 -1.95
CA ALA A 42 17.11 -11.82 -1.33
C ALA A 42 17.43 -11.79 0.19
N SER A 43 18.27 -10.84 0.63
CA SER A 43 18.61 -10.64 2.05
C SER A 43 17.47 -10.04 2.88
N SER A 44 16.47 -9.40 2.27
CA SER A 44 15.33 -8.75 2.92
C SER A 44 14.02 -9.56 2.82
N ALA A 45 14.01 -10.69 2.12
CA ALA A 45 12.83 -11.51 1.92
C ALA A 45 12.29 -12.08 3.25
N VAL A 46 10.96 -12.06 3.38
CA VAL A 46 10.26 -12.47 4.59
C VAL A 46 9.78 -13.91 4.46
N ALA A 47 10.27 -14.82 5.27
CA ALA A 47 9.81 -16.20 5.27
C ALA A 47 8.31 -16.30 5.57
N VAL A 48 7.57 -17.05 4.74
CA VAL A 48 6.17 -17.37 4.96
C VAL A 48 6.09 -18.56 5.91
N SER A 49 6.26 -18.28 7.19
CA SER A 49 6.35 -19.26 8.28
C SER A 49 5.27 -19.01 9.33
N SER A 50 5.09 -19.98 10.25
CA SER A 50 4.17 -19.82 11.37
C SER A 50 4.57 -18.71 12.35
N ALA A 51 5.84 -18.33 12.40
CA ALA A 51 6.32 -17.20 13.21
C ALA A 51 5.83 -15.84 12.64
N ASN A 52 5.87 -15.69 11.30
CA ASN A 52 5.48 -14.48 10.61
C ASN A 52 3.98 -14.42 10.29
N PHE A 53 3.38 -15.57 10.01
CA PHE A 53 1.97 -15.75 9.67
C PHE A 53 1.42 -16.92 10.50
N PRO A 54 1.04 -16.69 11.76
CA PRO A 54 0.68 -17.77 12.67
C PRO A 54 -0.61 -18.50 12.29
N ASP A 55 -1.60 -17.81 11.72
CA ASP A 55 -2.82 -18.45 11.23
C ASP A 55 -2.50 -19.28 9.98
N ALA A 56 -2.79 -20.59 10.03
CA ALA A 56 -2.45 -21.49 8.95
C ALA A 56 -3.21 -21.19 7.66
N LYS A 57 -4.44 -20.69 7.74
CA LYS A 57 -5.26 -20.35 6.58
C LYS A 57 -4.79 -19.06 5.92
N PHE A 58 -4.44 -18.05 6.73
CA PHE A 58 -3.85 -16.83 6.21
C PHE A 58 -2.48 -17.11 5.58
N ARG A 59 -1.65 -17.91 6.24
CA ARG A 59 -0.36 -18.33 5.70
C ARG A 59 -0.50 -19.08 4.38
N GLN A 60 -1.49 -19.98 4.27
CA GLN A 60 -1.77 -20.69 3.02
C GLN A 60 -2.21 -19.73 1.91
N TYR A 61 -3.10 -18.77 2.24
CA TYR A 61 -3.48 -17.73 1.28
C TYR A 61 -2.26 -16.95 0.75
N VAL A 62 -1.33 -16.59 1.62
CA VAL A 62 -0.10 -15.88 1.23
C VAL A 62 0.76 -16.73 0.29
N LEU A 63 0.94 -18.04 0.59
CA LEU A 63 1.68 -18.97 -0.26
C LEU A 63 1.01 -19.19 -1.64
N ASP A 64 -0.31 -19.17 -1.69
CA ASP A 64 -1.04 -19.48 -2.92
C ASP A 64 -1.20 -18.27 -3.84
N ASN A 65 -1.30 -17.06 -3.26
CA ASN A 65 -1.73 -15.89 -4.00
C ASN A 65 -0.67 -14.78 -4.07
N ILE A 66 0.32 -14.76 -3.17
CA ILE A 66 1.29 -13.66 -3.07
C ILE A 66 2.72 -14.13 -3.32
N ASP A 67 3.10 -15.28 -2.80
CA ASP A 67 4.37 -15.96 -3.08
C ASP A 67 4.34 -16.52 -4.52
N THR A 68 4.75 -15.69 -5.47
CA THR A 68 4.58 -16.00 -6.91
C THR A 68 5.62 -16.96 -7.45
N ASP A 69 6.83 -16.93 -6.91
CA ASP A 69 7.93 -17.81 -7.31
C ASP A 69 7.97 -19.14 -6.51
N LYS A 70 7.09 -19.26 -5.48
CA LYS A 70 6.91 -20.45 -4.65
C LYS A 70 8.15 -20.83 -3.81
N ASP A 71 9.00 -19.84 -3.49
CA ASP A 71 10.18 -20.04 -2.66
C ASP A 71 9.88 -20.05 -1.14
N LYS A 72 8.61 -19.83 -0.76
CA LYS A 72 8.10 -19.72 0.62
C LYS A 72 8.65 -18.51 1.36
N LYS A 73 9.01 -17.48 0.61
CA LYS A 73 9.38 -16.17 1.15
C LYS A 73 8.58 -15.10 0.41
N LEU A 74 8.60 -13.91 0.92
CA LEU A 74 8.06 -12.74 0.26
C LEU A 74 9.18 -11.77 -0.02
N SER A 75 9.48 -11.58 -1.27
CA SER A 75 10.37 -10.54 -1.77
C SER A 75 9.73 -9.16 -1.62
N ALA A 76 10.53 -8.11 -1.69
CA ALA A 76 10.04 -6.73 -1.72
C ALA A 76 9.11 -6.48 -2.93
N ALA A 77 9.38 -7.13 -4.07
CA ALA A 77 8.56 -7.04 -5.27
C ALA A 77 7.16 -7.64 -5.07
N GLU A 78 7.06 -8.83 -4.47
CA GLU A 78 5.79 -9.49 -4.18
C GLU A 78 4.96 -8.72 -3.15
N ILE A 79 5.59 -8.22 -2.08
CA ILE A 79 4.93 -7.33 -1.11
C ILE A 79 4.41 -6.06 -1.80
N LYS A 80 5.18 -5.48 -2.70
CA LYS A 80 4.79 -4.27 -3.45
C LYS A 80 3.67 -4.55 -4.46
N ALA A 81 3.65 -5.75 -5.04
CA ALA A 81 2.62 -6.19 -5.99
C ALA A 81 1.28 -6.53 -5.31
N ALA A 82 1.29 -6.93 -4.04
CA ALA A 82 0.10 -7.28 -3.26
C ALA A 82 -0.76 -6.05 -2.94
N LYS A 83 -1.55 -5.59 -3.92
CA LYS A 83 -2.44 -4.43 -3.79
C LYS A 83 -3.79 -4.80 -3.20
N THR A 84 -4.32 -5.94 -3.58
CA THR A 84 -5.59 -6.47 -3.09
C THR A 84 -5.33 -7.73 -2.29
N ILE A 85 -5.82 -7.75 -1.05
CA ILE A 85 -5.79 -8.91 -0.17
C ILE A 85 -7.23 -9.24 0.17
N ASP A 86 -7.75 -10.31 -0.44
CA ASP A 86 -9.09 -10.82 -0.16
C ASP A 86 -9.01 -12.19 0.50
N VAL A 87 -9.22 -12.17 1.80
CA VAL A 87 -9.24 -13.35 2.65
C VAL A 87 -10.64 -13.59 3.24
N SER A 88 -11.68 -13.04 2.61
CA SER A 88 -13.05 -13.15 3.09
C SER A 88 -13.50 -14.62 3.13
N GLY A 89 -14.19 -15.01 4.19
CA GLY A 89 -14.81 -16.33 4.32
C GLY A 89 -13.87 -17.51 4.55
N LEU A 90 -12.58 -17.29 4.72
CA LEU A 90 -11.60 -18.37 4.89
C LEU A 90 -11.57 -18.98 6.31
N GLY A 91 -12.32 -18.38 7.25
CA GLY A 91 -12.35 -18.84 8.63
C GLY A 91 -11.06 -18.56 9.40
N ILE A 92 -10.39 -17.45 9.04
CA ILE A 92 -9.16 -16.96 9.65
C ILE A 92 -9.47 -16.38 11.03
N SER A 93 -8.62 -16.68 12.01
CA SER A 93 -8.75 -16.19 13.38
C SER A 93 -7.73 -15.10 13.72
N ASN A 94 -6.64 -15.00 12.95
CA ASN A 94 -5.54 -14.07 13.22
C ASN A 94 -4.91 -13.59 11.90
N LEU A 95 -4.87 -12.27 11.71
CA LEU A 95 -4.25 -11.64 10.53
C LEU A 95 -2.83 -11.13 10.82
N LYS A 96 -2.13 -11.60 11.88
CA LYS A 96 -0.73 -11.24 12.06
C LYS A 96 0.09 -11.62 10.81
N GLY A 97 0.90 -10.69 10.35
CA GLY A 97 1.60 -10.74 9.05
C GLY A 97 1.01 -9.76 8.04
N ILE A 98 -0.25 -9.31 8.24
CA ILE A 98 -0.90 -8.33 7.38
C ILE A 98 -0.13 -6.99 7.35
N GLU A 99 0.54 -6.64 8.41
CA GLU A 99 1.36 -5.43 8.57
C GLU A 99 2.52 -5.33 7.58
N ARG A 100 2.87 -6.44 6.92
CA ARG A 100 3.93 -6.51 5.89
C ARG A 100 3.46 -5.96 4.55
N PHE A 101 2.17 -6.04 4.27
CA PHE A 101 1.58 -5.60 3.01
C PHE A 101 1.27 -4.10 3.03
N THR A 102 2.33 -3.30 3.20
CA THR A 102 2.23 -1.83 3.34
C THR A 102 1.79 -1.12 2.05
N TYR A 103 1.75 -1.84 0.94
CA TYR A 103 1.30 -1.34 -0.36
C TYR A 103 -0.14 -1.74 -0.69
N ALA A 104 -0.80 -2.52 0.15
CA ALA A 104 -2.18 -2.91 -0.04
C ALA A 104 -3.10 -1.68 -0.03
N THR A 105 -3.97 -1.59 -1.02
CA THR A 105 -5.03 -0.59 -1.15
C THR A 105 -6.39 -1.15 -0.79
N ASP A 106 -6.56 -2.45 -0.95
CA ASP A 106 -7.80 -3.18 -0.71
C ASP A 106 -7.55 -4.32 0.27
N LEU A 107 -8.27 -4.31 1.38
CA LEU A 107 -8.22 -5.36 2.39
C LEU A 107 -9.62 -5.85 2.70
N PHE A 108 -9.94 -7.04 2.26
CA PHE A 108 -11.21 -7.71 2.48
C PHE A 108 -11.00 -8.95 3.37
N ALA A 109 -11.53 -8.90 4.57
CA ALA A 109 -11.43 -9.96 5.56
C ALA A 109 -12.79 -10.21 6.25
N ALA A 110 -13.87 -9.97 5.51
CA ALA A 110 -15.22 -10.23 6.01
C ALA A 110 -15.49 -11.72 6.25
N ASN A 111 -16.47 -12.03 7.09
CA ASN A 111 -16.91 -13.40 7.35
C ASN A 111 -15.79 -14.31 7.84
N ASN A 112 -15.02 -13.86 8.80
CA ASN A 112 -13.93 -14.59 9.43
C ASN A 112 -14.17 -14.74 10.95
N LYS A 113 -13.15 -15.19 11.67
CA LYS A 113 -13.19 -15.41 13.13
C LYS A 113 -12.25 -14.43 13.89
N LEU A 114 -12.00 -13.27 13.31
CA LEU A 114 -11.08 -12.29 13.87
C LEU A 114 -11.63 -11.72 15.20
N THR A 115 -10.81 -11.71 16.24
CA THR A 115 -11.12 -11.06 17.52
C THR A 115 -10.43 -9.71 17.67
N SER A 116 -9.35 -9.51 16.93
CA SER A 116 -8.62 -8.25 16.83
C SER A 116 -7.92 -8.18 15.46
N VAL A 117 -7.54 -6.99 15.06
CA VAL A 117 -6.70 -6.74 13.88
C VAL A 117 -5.86 -5.50 14.09
N ASN A 118 -4.61 -5.57 13.66
CA ASN A 118 -3.72 -4.40 13.63
C ASN A 118 -3.33 -4.08 12.19
N ILE A 119 -3.87 -2.98 11.68
CA ILE A 119 -3.61 -2.49 10.32
C ILE A 119 -2.95 -1.11 10.32
N THR A 120 -2.34 -0.71 11.42
CA THR A 120 -1.69 0.60 11.56
C THR A 120 -0.49 0.79 10.61
N LYS A 121 0.05 -0.29 10.04
CA LYS A 121 1.09 -0.25 9.01
C LYS A 121 0.53 -0.22 7.58
N ASN A 122 -0.74 -0.57 7.39
CA ASN A 122 -1.41 -0.63 6.09
C ASN A 122 -1.98 0.74 5.71
N THR A 123 -1.14 1.75 5.69
CA THR A 123 -1.52 3.18 5.57
C THR A 123 -2.11 3.54 4.21
N LYS A 124 -1.93 2.69 3.20
CA LYS A 124 -2.46 2.90 1.83
C LYS A 124 -3.85 2.33 1.61
N VAL A 125 -4.40 1.61 2.60
CA VAL A 125 -5.73 1.01 2.48
C VAL A 125 -6.79 2.09 2.24
N ALA A 126 -7.51 1.92 1.14
CA ALA A 126 -8.64 2.74 0.72
C ALA A 126 -9.97 1.99 0.88
N TYR A 127 -9.97 0.70 0.61
CA TYR A 127 -11.15 -0.15 0.71
C TYR A 127 -10.92 -1.22 1.78
N LEU A 128 -11.65 -1.10 2.88
CA LEU A 128 -11.54 -1.98 4.04
C LEU A 128 -12.87 -2.68 4.31
N ASN A 129 -12.87 -4.01 4.39
CA ASN A 129 -14.03 -4.77 4.83
C ASN A 129 -13.63 -5.80 5.91
N LEU A 130 -14.06 -5.52 7.13
CA LEU A 130 -13.87 -6.36 8.32
C LEU A 130 -15.22 -6.86 8.88
N SER A 131 -16.31 -6.75 8.12
CA SER A 131 -17.66 -7.09 8.57
C SER A 131 -17.78 -8.57 8.93
N ASN A 132 -18.75 -8.89 9.80
CA ASN A 132 -19.04 -10.26 10.21
C ASN A 132 -17.80 -10.98 10.77
N ASN A 133 -17.24 -10.41 11.83
CA ASN A 133 -16.16 -10.98 12.62
C ASN A 133 -16.54 -10.95 14.12
N SER A 134 -15.58 -11.20 14.98
CA SER A 134 -15.73 -11.08 16.43
C SER A 134 -14.83 -9.99 17.01
N LEU A 135 -14.49 -8.96 16.22
CA LEU A 135 -13.62 -7.87 16.65
C LEU A 135 -14.23 -7.17 17.87
N ALA A 136 -13.43 -7.03 18.92
CA ALA A 136 -13.87 -6.43 20.17
C ALA A 136 -12.94 -5.29 20.62
N GLY A 137 -13.42 -4.44 21.51
CA GLY A 137 -12.65 -3.30 22.01
C GLY A 137 -12.49 -2.21 20.97
N THR A 138 -11.25 -1.76 20.75
CA THR A 138 -10.93 -0.64 19.86
C THR A 138 -10.37 -1.12 18.53
N LEU A 139 -10.95 -0.65 17.43
CA LEU A 139 -10.37 -0.74 16.09
C LEU A 139 -9.62 0.55 15.79
N ASP A 140 -8.31 0.46 15.59
CA ASP A 140 -7.47 1.62 15.29
C ASP A 140 -7.23 1.75 13.77
N LEU A 141 -7.87 2.74 13.17
CA LEU A 141 -7.72 3.13 11.77
C LEU A 141 -6.95 4.46 11.61
N SER A 142 -6.40 5.01 12.69
CA SER A 142 -5.81 6.36 12.73
C SER A 142 -4.70 6.59 11.70
N LYS A 143 -4.03 5.52 11.28
CA LYS A 143 -2.94 5.56 10.29
C LYS A 143 -3.40 5.28 8.85
N CYS A 144 -4.64 4.85 8.64
CA CYS A 144 -5.20 4.56 7.32
C CYS A 144 -5.73 5.85 6.68
N THR A 145 -4.85 6.70 6.19
CA THR A 145 -5.17 8.08 5.76
C THR A 145 -5.79 8.16 4.36
N ASN A 146 -5.96 7.03 3.66
CA ASN A 146 -6.49 6.97 2.30
C ASN A 146 -7.90 6.34 2.22
N LEU A 147 -8.56 6.13 3.36
CA LEU A 147 -9.85 5.43 3.42
C LEU A 147 -10.92 6.09 2.55
N ARG A 148 -11.61 5.27 1.77
CA ARG A 148 -12.78 5.61 0.95
C ARG A 148 -14.01 4.82 1.35
N VAL A 149 -13.87 3.52 1.48
CA VAL A 149 -14.96 2.62 1.92
C VAL A 149 -14.49 1.81 3.09
N VAL A 150 -15.20 1.87 4.19
CA VAL A 150 -14.86 1.16 5.43
C VAL A 150 -16.09 0.42 5.93
N LYS A 151 -15.97 -0.90 6.05
CA LYS A 151 -17.02 -1.77 6.57
C LYS A 151 -16.49 -2.58 7.75
N TYR A 152 -17.06 -2.39 8.90
CA TYR A 152 -16.79 -3.17 10.11
C TYR A 152 -18.08 -3.54 10.84
N GLY A 153 -19.20 -3.56 10.13
CA GLY A 153 -20.48 -3.97 10.66
C GLY A 153 -20.49 -5.41 11.19
N SER A 154 -21.43 -5.73 12.08
CA SER A 154 -21.56 -7.07 12.67
C SER A 154 -20.27 -7.55 13.36
N ASN A 155 -19.86 -6.79 14.35
CA ASN A 155 -18.71 -7.07 15.24
C ASN A 155 -19.11 -6.77 16.72
N LYS A 156 -18.10 -6.74 17.60
CA LYS A 156 -18.28 -6.44 19.04
C LYS A 156 -17.48 -5.20 19.45
N LEU A 157 -17.23 -4.29 18.51
CA LEU A 157 -16.42 -3.10 18.75
C LEU A 157 -17.12 -2.13 19.69
N THR A 158 -16.36 -1.54 20.61
CA THR A 158 -16.81 -0.48 21.51
C THR A 158 -16.29 0.88 21.13
N LYS A 159 -15.22 0.92 20.32
CA LYS A 159 -14.58 2.15 19.85
C LYS A 159 -13.92 1.95 18.50
N VAL A 160 -13.95 2.98 17.68
CA VAL A 160 -13.11 3.07 16.46
C VAL A 160 -12.35 4.39 16.49
N VAL A 161 -11.06 4.34 16.22
CA VAL A 161 -10.21 5.53 16.08
C VAL A 161 -9.99 5.77 14.60
N MET A 162 -10.64 6.79 14.06
CA MET A 162 -10.52 7.20 12.67
C MET A 162 -9.30 8.10 12.46
N PRO A 163 -8.78 8.23 11.22
CA PRO A 163 -7.80 9.25 10.88
C PRO A 163 -8.32 10.65 11.19
N SER A 164 -7.41 11.62 11.34
CA SER A 164 -7.81 13.01 11.56
C SER A 164 -8.65 13.54 10.38
N LYS A 165 -9.56 14.47 10.68
CA LYS A 165 -10.60 14.99 9.76
C LYS A 165 -10.04 15.41 8.38
N LYS A 166 -8.82 15.94 8.33
CA LYS A 166 -8.17 16.34 7.06
C LYS A 166 -7.99 15.21 6.06
N TYR A 167 -7.90 13.95 6.52
CA TYR A 167 -7.74 12.75 5.68
C TYR A 167 -9.07 12.09 5.30
N LEU A 168 -10.19 12.51 5.93
CA LEU A 168 -11.50 11.91 5.71
C LEU A 168 -12.30 12.55 4.56
N LYS A 169 -11.71 13.52 3.86
CA LYS A 169 -12.38 14.24 2.75
C LYS A 169 -12.80 13.34 1.58
N ASN A 170 -12.15 12.20 1.42
CA ASN A 170 -12.41 11.22 0.37
C ASN A 170 -13.15 9.97 0.91
N LEU A 171 -13.62 10.01 2.15
CA LEU A 171 -14.38 8.92 2.75
C LEU A 171 -15.81 8.95 2.22
N ASP A 172 -16.14 7.96 1.40
CA ASP A 172 -17.42 7.87 0.70
C ASP A 172 -18.45 7.09 1.50
N PHE A 173 -18.02 6.05 2.24
CA PHE A 173 -18.93 5.14 2.93
C PHE A 173 -18.34 4.51 4.18
N VAL A 174 -19.15 4.43 5.25
CA VAL A 174 -18.82 3.70 6.48
C VAL A 174 -20.03 2.85 6.89
N ASP A 175 -19.80 1.54 7.07
CA ASP A 175 -20.75 0.65 7.74
C ASP A 175 -20.22 0.27 9.12
N ALA A 176 -20.86 0.84 10.14
CA ALA A 176 -20.55 0.60 11.56
C ALA A 176 -21.65 -0.19 12.27
N SER A 177 -22.63 -0.70 11.53
CA SER A 177 -23.85 -1.33 12.06
C SER A 177 -23.54 -2.54 12.96
N SER A 178 -24.46 -2.87 13.84
CA SER A 178 -24.39 -4.09 14.65
C SER A 178 -23.06 -4.24 15.42
N ASN A 179 -22.66 -3.20 16.12
CA ASN A 179 -21.53 -3.18 17.05
C ASN A 179 -22.01 -2.84 18.48
N LYS A 180 -21.07 -2.68 19.42
CA LYS A 180 -21.33 -2.39 20.83
C LYS A 180 -20.93 -0.96 21.20
N PHE A 181 -21.05 0.00 20.29
CA PHE A 181 -20.79 1.40 20.60
C PHE A 181 -21.75 1.91 21.65
N THR A 182 -21.22 2.49 22.72
CA THR A 182 -22.04 3.20 23.71
C THR A 182 -22.13 4.66 23.29
N THR A 183 -23.33 5.18 23.18
CA THR A 183 -23.57 6.63 23.13
C THR A 183 -23.05 7.23 24.42
N GLN A 184 -21.99 8.05 24.39
CA GLN A 184 -21.72 8.93 25.52
C GLN A 184 -22.88 9.91 25.59
N ALA A 185 -23.66 9.83 26.67
CA ALA A 185 -24.57 10.90 27.01
C ALA A 185 -23.76 12.16 27.26
N ASN A 186 -24.00 13.19 26.45
CA ASN A 186 -23.45 14.54 26.65
C ASN A 186 -24.03 15.16 27.93
#